data_2522c484cba5c66802f148434930532f
#
_entry.id   2522c484cba5c66802f148434930532f
#
_cell.length_a   1.000
_cell.length_b   1.000
_cell.length_c   1.000
_cell.angle_alpha   90.00
_cell.angle_beta   90.00
_cell.angle_gamma   90.00
#
_symmetry.space_group_name_H-M   'P 1'
#
loop_
_entity.id
_entity.type
_entity.pdbx_description
1 polymer ?
#
loop_
_entity_poly.entity_id
_entity_poly.type
_entity_poly.pdbx_seq_one_letter_code
_entity_poly.pdbx_strand_id
1 'polypeptide(L)'
;QIPNPMPPSMPIVALSEMVPDQEADTFALMTSKEELTTRNGKPYFKVGFRDAGRELSFPIWDNSPWAADCRDRWTAGVFYKIRAVYRESNYGPQLDIRKIREATDADAADGFDPAMCRRQSRFDPEAMFTELLGLIEQHIDDAPLRQLVESILSTNREQFTTSSAARHNHHAFVGGL
;
A
#
# COMPACT_ATOMS: atom_id res chain seq x y z
N GLN A 1 20.02 7.80 -35.69
CA GLN A 1 19.65 8.49 -34.44
C GLN A 1 19.97 7.56 -33.28
N ILE A 2 20.97 7.91 -32.48
CA ILE A 2 21.37 7.18 -31.28
C ILE A 2 20.26 7.44 -30.24
N PRO A 3 19.64 6.43 -29.62
CA PRO A 3 18.65 6.66 -28.58
C PRO A 3 19.34 7.37 -27.40
N ASN A 4 18.73 8.45 -26.97
CA ASN A 4 19.16 9.24 -25.83
C ASN A 4 19.33 8.31 -24.59
N PRO A 5 20.49 8.29 -23.91
CA PRO A 5 20.68 7.42 -22.78
C PRO A 5 19.62 7.72 -21.71
N MET A 6 18.94 6.68 -21.24
CA MET A 6 18.01 6.82 -20.11
C MET A 6 18.78 7.46 -18.94
N PRO A 7 18.18 8.44 -18.27
CA PRO A 7 18.80 8.99 -17.06
C PRO A 7 19.04 7.88 -16.03
N PRO A 8 20.12 7.97 -15.24
CA PRO A 8 20.47 6.94 -14.28
C PRO A 8 19.24 6.55 -13.44
N SER A 9 19.05 5.25 -13.24
CA SER A 9 17.96 4.72 -12.42
C SER A 9 18.14 5.27 -11.00
N MET A 10 17.12 5.96 -10.50
CA MET A 10 17.08 6.35 -9.10
C MET A 10 16.92 5.09 -8.24
N PRO A 11 17.44 5.08 -7.00
CA PRO A 11 17.21 3.97 -6.09
C PRO A 11 15.69 3.79 -5.87
N ILE A 12 15.24 2.54 -5.87
CA ILE A 12 13.87 2.20 -5.53
C ILE A 12 13.80 2.04 -4.02
N VAL A 13 12.93 2.82 -3.39
CA VAL A 13 12.74 2.85 -1.95
C VAL A 13 11.25 2.66 -1.66
N ALA A 14 10.91 1.79 -0.72
CA ALA A 14 9.51 1.64 -0.30
C ALA A 14 8.97 2.97 0.22
N LEU A 15 7.72 3.30 -0.07
CA LEU A 15 7.09 4.55 0.37
C LEU A 15 7.21 4.74 1.89
N SER A 16 7.07 3.63 2.64
CA SER A 16 7.19 3.59 4.11
C SER A 16 8.61 3.85 4.63
N GLU A 17 9.63 3.64 3.80
CA GLU A 17 11.04 3.80 4.16
C GLU A 17 11.62 5.14 3.69
N MET A 18 10.89 5.90 2.86
CA MET A 18 11.32 7.23 2.43
C MET A 18 11.44 8.18 3.63
N VAL A 19 12.55 8.91 3.68
CA VAL A 19 12.80 9.93 4.71
C VAL A 19 12.61 11.34 4.13
N PRO A 20 12.37 12.36 4.98
CA PRO A 20 12.20 13.74 4.53
C PRO A 20 13.32 14.22 3.62
N ASP A 21 12.95 14.92 2.55
CA ASP A 21 13.83 15.46 1.50
C ASP A 21 14.57 14.41 0.64
N GLN A 22 14.25 13.12 0.79
CA GLN A 22 14.78 12.06 -0.05
C GLN A 22 14.03 12.03 -1.39
N GLU A 23 14.79 12.02 -2.50
CA GLU A 23 14.27 11.72 -3.83
C GLU A 23 14.54 10.25 -4.18
N ALA A 24 13.49 9.53 -4.58
CA ALA A 24 13.59 8.13 -4.95
C ALA A 24 12.48 7.74 -5.94
N ASP A 25 12.64 6.58 -6.58
CA ASP A 25 11.55 5.87 -7.23
C ASP A 25 10.84 4.97 -6.19
N THR A 26 9.53 4.98 -6.18
CA THR A 26 8.72 4.13 -5.29
C THR A 26 7.55 3.53 -6.05
N PHE A 27 7.06 2.39 -5.57
CA PHE A 27 5.81 1.80 -6.02
C PHE A 27 4.73 2.05 -4.97
N ALA A 28 3.57 2.51 -5.42
CA ALA A 28 2.44 2.75 -4.53
C ALA A 28 1.11 2.44 -5.22
N LEU A 29 0.15 1.96 -4.42
CA LEU A 29 -1.23 1.83 -4.82
C LEU A 29 -1.94 3.17 -4.62
N MET A 30 -2.60 3.69 -5.66
CA MET A 30 -3.51 4.82 -5.50
C MET A 30 -4.78 4.36 -4.78
N THR A 31 -5.02 4.88 -3.57
CA THR A 31 -6.15 4.47 -2.75
C THR A 31 -7.40 5.31 -2.97
N SER A 32 -7.20 6.58 -3.32
CA SER A 32 -8.30 7.52 -3.53
C SER A 32 -7.94 8.64 -4.49
N LYS A 33 -8.94 9.17 -5.16
CA LYS A 33 -8.90 10.41 -5.94
C LYS A 33 -10.25 11.10 -5.79
N GLU A 34 -10.24 12.27 -5.19
CA GLU A 34 -11.43 13.08 -4.96
C GLU A 34 -11.23 14.47 -5.53
N GLU A 35 -12.19 14.96 -6.32
CA GLU A 35 -12.20 16.34 -6.78
C GLU A 35 -12.87 17.20 -5.72
N LEU A 36 -12.17 18.21 -5.26
CA LEU A 36 -12.60 19.14 -4.20
C LEU A 36 -12.41 20.58 -4.66
N THR A 37 -13.05 21.49 -3.94
CA THR A 37 -12.98 22.92 -4.23
C THR A 37 -12.45 23.68 -3.02
N THR A 38 -11.49 24.57 -3.24
CA THR A 38 -10.99 25.48 -2.21
C THR A 38 -12.05 26.50 -1.81
N ARG A 39 -11.85 27.19 -0.68
CA ARG A 39 -12.72 28.30 -0.25
C ARG A 39 -12.85 29.42 -1.30
N ASN A 40 -11.86 29.57 -2.18
CA ASN A 40 -11.83 30.56 -3.24
C ASN A 40 -12.40 30.03 -4.57
N GLY A 41 -13.08 28.87 -4.56
CA GLY A 41 -13.72 28.31 -5.74
C GLY A 41 -12.78 27.61 -6.74
N LYS A 42 -11.49 27.41 -6.40
CA LYS A 42 -10.55 26.71 -7.29
C LYS A 42 -10.63 25.19 -7.06
N PRO A 43 -10.74 24.39 -8.13
CA PRO A 43 -10.74 22.93 -8.02
C PRO A 43 -9.34 22.40 -7.68
N TYR A 44 -9.27 21.28 -7.01
CA TYR A 44 -8.06 20.50 -6.79
C TYR A 44 -8.42 19.03 -6.58
N PHE A 45 -7.46 18.13 -6.76
CA PHE A 45 -7.65 16.73 -6.46
C PHE A 45 -6.95 16.38 -5.14
N LYS A 46 -7.67 15.73 -4.24
CA LYS A 46 -7.08 15.05 -3.09
C LYS A 46 -6.80 13.62 -3.48
N VAL A 47 -5.53 13.23 -3.48
CA VAL A 47 -5.10 11.88 -3.87
C VAL A 47 -4.53 11.13 -2.69
N GLY A 48 -4.77 9.83 -2.65
CA GLY A 48 -4.20 8.92 -1.67
C GLY A 48 -3.27 7.91 -2.33
N PHE A 49 -2.10 7.69 -1.74
CA PHE A 49 -1.15 6.64 -2.15
C PHE A 49 -0.69 5.86 -0.94
N ARG A 50 -0.50 4.54 -1.10
CA ARG A 50 0.01 3.69 -0.04
C ARG A 50 0.93 2.58 -0.53
N ASP A 51 1.80 2.13 0.37
CA ASP A 51 2.40 0.81 0.37
C ASP A 51 1.92 -0.01 1.58
N ALA A 52 2.62 -1.09 1.94
CA ALA A 52 2.25 -1.92 3.08
C ALA A 52 2.35 -1.18 4.44
N GLY A 53 3.29 -0.24 4.58
CA GLY A 53 3.64 0.41 5.85
C GLY A 53 3.20 1.86 5.99
N ARG A 54 2.92 2.54 4.87
CA ARG A 54 2.58 3.98 4.88
C ARG A 54 1.44 4.30 3.92
N GLU A 55 0.56 5.19 4.36
CA GLU A 55 -0.46 5.80 3.51
C GLU A 55 -0.34 7.32 3.59
N LEU A 56 -0.33 7.98 2.44
CA LEU A 56 -0.25 9.43 2.29
C LEU A 56 -1.50 9.94 1.60
N SER A 57 -1.94 11.14 1.99
CA SER A 57 -2.99 11.85 1.28
C SER A 57 -2.63 13.32 1.16
N PHE A 58 -2.56 13.83 -0.08
CA PHE A 58 -2.11 15.19 -0.35
C PHE A 58 -2.84 15.79 -1.56
N PRO A 59 -2.86 17.14 -1.68
CA PRO A 59 -3.52 17.80 -2.79
C PRO A 59 -2.65 17.84 -4.04
N ILE A 60 -3.29 17.65 -5.20
CA ILE A 60 -2.78 18.06 -6.51
C ILE A 60 -3.56 19.32 -6.91
N TRP A 61 -2.89 20.45 -6.83
CA TRP A 61 -3.49 21.75 -7.11
C TRP A 61 -3.73 21.94 -8.61
N ASP A 62 -4.71 22.78 -8.96
CA ASP A 62 -5.08 23.10 -10.35
C ASP A 62 -3.92 23.66 -11.19
N ASN A 63 -3.02 24.38 -10.56
CA ASN A 63 -1.80 24.91 -11.19
C ASN A 63 -0.61 23.93 -11.17
N SER A 64 -0.78 22.71 -10.68
CA SER A 64 0.23 21.66 -10.72
C SER A 64 0.42 21.15 -12.16
N PRO A 65 1.66 20.85 -12.59
CA PRO A 65 1.90 20.18 -13.86
C PRO A 65 1.19 18.82 -13.99
N TRP A 66 0.76 18.24 -12.86
CA TRP A 66 0.07 16.95 -12.77
C TRP A 66 -1.45 17.06 -12.76
N ALA A 67 -2.03 18.26 -12.75
CA ALA A 67 -3.48 18.44 -12.61
C ALA A 67 -4.26 17.76 -13.75
N ALA A 68 -3.81 17.94 -15.00
CA ALA A 68 -4.45 17.33 -16.17
C ALA A 68 -4.32 15.80 -16.17
N ASP A 69 -3.11 15.27 -15.90
CA ASP A 69 -2.88 13.83 -15.83
C ASP A 69 -3.66 13.19 -14.66
N CYS A 70 -3.71 13.87 -13.53
CA CYS A 70 -4.51 13.43 -12.38
C CYS A 70 -5.99 13.34 -12.76
N ARG A 71 -6.54 14.35 -13.44
CA ARG A 71 -7.94 14.36 -13.88
C ARG A 71 -8.24 13.20 -14.83
N ASP A 72 -7.43 13.05 -15.86
CA ASP A 72 -7.80 12.29 -17.05
C ASP A 72 -7.25 10.85 -17.05
N ARG A 73 -6.17 10.61 -16.33
CA ARG A 73 -5.41 9.34 -16.41
C ARG A 73 -5.29 8.57 -15.11
N TRP A 74 -5.19 9.28 -13.96
CA TRP A 74 -4.96 8.58 -12.71
C TRP A 74 -6.25 7.95 -12.20
N THR A 75 -6.17 6.71 -11.75
CA THR A 75 -7.32 5.91 -11.31
C THR A 75 -7.03 5.26 -9.97
N ALA A 76 -7.96 5.40 -9.02
CA ALA A 76 -7.88 4.69 -7.75
C ALA A 76 -7.96 3.17 -7.97
N GLY A 77 -7.20 2.42 -7.19
CA GLY A 77 -7.07 0.97 -7.34
C GLY A 77 -5.95 0.53 -8.29
N VAL A 78 -5.22 1.46 -8.92
CA VAL A 78 -4.11 1.19 -9.84
C VAL A 78 -2.78 1.42 -9.13
N PHE A 79 -1.79 0.60 -9.46
CA PHE A 79 -0.42 0.74 -8.98
C PHE A 79 0.37 1.70 -9.86
N TYR A 80 1.14 2.56 -9.23
CA TYR A 80 1.98 3.54 -9.91
C TYR A 80 3.44 3.40 -9.51
N LYS A 81 4.34 3.58 -10.49
CA LYS A 81 5.75 3.88 -10.26
C LYS A 81 5.90 5.40 -10.22
N ILE A 82 6.37 5.91 -9.09
CA ILE A 82 6.42 7.33 -8.79
C ILE A 82 7.86 7.71 -8.47
N ARG A 83 8.40 8.67 -9.19
CA ARG A 83 9.61 9.40 -8.79
C ARG A 83 9.16 10.65 -8.06
N ALA A 84 9.56 10.79 -6.81
CA ALA A 84 9.16 11.92 -5.99
C ALA A 84 10.18 12.26 -4.91
N VAL A 85 10.10 13.48 -4.40
CA VAL A 85 10.72 13.87 -3.13
C VAL A 85 9.68 13.74 -2.03
N TYR A 86 10.00 12.98 -0.98
CA TYR A 86 9.15 12.89 0.19
C TYR A 86 9.29 14.16 1.03
N ARG A 87 8.16 14.77 1.38
CA ARG A 87 8.11 16.01 2.17
C ARG A 87 7.22 15.84 3.38
N GLU A 88 7.68 16.34 4.51
CA GLU A 88 6.82 16.57 5.67
C GLU A 88 6.49 18.06 5.77
N SER A 89 5.20 18.37 5.81
CA SER A 89 4.70 19.73 5.92
C SER A 89 3.76 19.87 7.12
N ASN A 90 3.43 21.10 7.49
CA ASN A 90 2.44 21.37 8.54
C ASN A 90 1.03 20.80 8.20
N TYR A 91 0.80 20.42 6.96
CA TYR A 91 -0.45 19.81 6.47
C TYR A 91 -0.35 18.28 6.34
N GLY A 92 0.74 17.71 6.83
CA GLY A 92 1.04 16.27 6.76
C GLY A 92 2.07 15.89 5.69
N PRO A 93 2.36 14.60 5.59
CA PRO A 93 3.31 14.07 4.63
C PRO A 93 2.74 14.11 3.21
N GLN A 94 3.61 14.42 2.24
CA GLN A 94 3.24 14.52 0.83
C GLN A 94 4.40 14.10 -0.09
N LEU A 95 4.07 13.83 -1.36
CA LEU A 95 5.03 13.56 -2.42
C LEU A 95 5.10 14.75 -3.39
N ASP A 96 6.29 15.31 -3.55
CA ASP A 96 6.60 16.25 -4.63
C ASP A 96 6.98 15.43 -5.87
N ILE A 97 5.98 15.15 -6.70
CA ILE A 97 6.07 14.20 -7.81
C ILE A 97 6.91 14.80 -8.94
N ARG A 98 7.92 14.06 -9.39
CA ARG A 98 8.78 14.37 -10.54
C ARG A 98 8.37 13.60 -11.78
N LYS A 99 7.99 12.34 -11.62
CA LYS A 99 7.45 11.46 -12.68
C LYS A 99 6.46 10.50 -12.07
N ILE A 100 5.46 10.15 -12.83
CA ILE A 100 4.48 9.13 -12.43
C ILE A 100 3.98 8.40 -13.69
N ARG A 101 3.83 7.12 -13.58
CA ARG A 101 3.17 6.26 -14.58
C ARG A 101 2.59 5.04 -13.91
N GLU A 102 1.67 4.38 -14.56
CA GLU A 102 1.20 3.08 -14.10
C GLU A 102 2.36 2.08 -14.05
N ALA A 103 2.36 1.26 -13.00
CA ALA A 103 3.26 0.13 -12.89
C ALA A 103 2.79 -1.00 -13.81
N THR A 104 3.73 -1.71 -14.38
CA THR A 104 3.51 -2.82 -15.32
C THR A 104 4.23 -4.07 -14.86
N ASP A 105 3.91 -5.21 -15.44
CA ASP A 105 4.60 -6.48 -15.14
C ASP A 105 6.12 -6.41 -15.42
N ALA A 106 6.55 -5.55 -16.36
CA ALA A 106 7.96 -5.32 -16.63
C ALA A 106 8.71 -4.70 -15.42
N ASP A 107 8.01 -3.99 -14.55
CA ASP A 107 8.59 -3.41 -13.34
C ASP A 107 8.92 -4.46 -12.26
N ALA A 108 8.51 -5.71 -12.43
CA ALA A 108 8.94 -6.81 -11.57
C ALA A 108 10.48 -6.96 -11.55
N ALA A 109 11.16 -6.63 -12.66
CA ALA A 109 12.63 -6.57 -12.73
C ALA A 109 13.23 -5.50 -11.80
N ASP A 110 12.48 -4.43 -11.52
CA ASP A 110 12.82 -3.36 -10.61
C ASP A 110 12.30 -3.62 -9.17
N GLY A 111 11.79 -4.83 -8.91
CA GLY A 111 11.28 -5.24 -7.60
C GLY A 111 9.82 -4.88 -7.35
N PHE A 112 9.03 -4.54 -8.37
CA PHE A 112 7.60 -4.34 -8.20
C PHE A 112 6.90 -5.67 -7.90
N ASP A 113 6.19 -5.69 -6.78
CA ASP A 113 5.27 -6.75 -6.38
C ASP A 113 3.97 -6.10 -5.86
N PRO A 114 2.81 -6.37 -6.46
CA PRO A 114 1.53 -5.85 -5.97
C PRO A 114 1.25 -6.16 -4.50
N ALA A 115 1.85 -7.23 -3.95
CA ALA A 115 1.74 -7.57 -2.54
C ALA A 115 2.39 -6.52 -1.62
N MET A 116 3.42 -5.79 -2.08
CA MET A 116 4.09 -4.72 -1.33
C MET A 116 3.14 -3.57 -0.95
N CYS A 117 2.03 -3.40 -1.63
CA CYS A 117 1.07 -2.34 -1.36
C CYS A 117 -0.15 -2.83 -0.58
N ARG A 118 -0.20 -4.10 -0.22
CA ARG A 118 -1.25 -4.62 0.66
C ARG A 118 -0.93 -4.27 2.10
N ARG A 119 -1.91 -3.77 2.83
CA ARG A 119 -1.76 -3.66 4.28
C ARG A 119 -1.48 -5.04 4.86
N GLN A 120 -0.46 -5.14 5.68
CA GLN A 120 -0.11 -6.36 6.42
C GLN A 120 -0.34 -6.13 7.90
N SER A 121 -0.59 -7.21 8.62
CA SER A 121 -0.54 -7.18 10.09
C SER A 121 0.85 -6.74 10.54
N ARG A 122 0.91 -5.90 11.58
CA ARG A 122 2.17 -5.58 12.29
C ARG A 122 2.66 -6.73 13.15
N PHE A 123 1.83 -7.74 13.36
CA PHE A 123 2.18 -8.98 14.03
C PHE A 123 2.42 -10.06 13.00
N ASP A 124 3.31 -10.98 13.30
CA ASP A 124 3.59 -12.14 12.45
C ASP A 124 2.36 -13.08 12.43
N PRO A 125 1.68 -13.28 11.29
CA PRO A 125 0.50 -14.13 11.21
C PRO A 125 0.76 -15.58 11.59
N GLU A 126 1.97 -16.08 11.35
CA GLU A 126 2.36 -17.45 11.71
C GLU A 126 2.54 -17.61 13.23
N ALA A 127 3.12 -16.60 13.88
CA ALA A 127 3.21 -16.57 15.34
C ALA A 127 1.83 -16.47 15.97
N MET A 128 0.93 -15.63 15.43
CA MET A 128 -0.45 -15.50 15.89
C MET A 128 -1.24 -16.82 15.73
N PHE A 129 -1.04 -17.51 14.60
CA PHE A 129 -1.68 -18.80 14.37
C PHE A 129 -1.20 -19.86 15.36
N THR A 130 0.08 -19.87 15.68
CA THR A 130 0.66 -20.78 16.67
C THR A 130 0.10 -20.48 18.08
N GLU A 131 -0.03 -19.21 18.44
CA GLU A 131 -0.65 -18.80 19.71
C GLU A 131 -2.12 -19.24 19.77
N LEU A 132 -2.88 -19.09 18.68
CA LEU A 132 -4.27 -19.55 18.59
C LEU A 132 -4.40 -21.05 18.84
N LEU A 133 -3.53 -21.88 18.26
CA LEU A 133 -3.52 -23.33 18.52
C LEU A 133 -3.20 -23.64 19.99
N GLY A 134 -2.27 -22.89 20.59
CA GLY A 134 -1.98 -23.02 22.02
C GLY A 134 -3.17 -22.66 22.92
N LEU A 135 -3.94 -21.62 22.57
CA LEU A 135 -5.16 -21.26 23.28
C LEU A 135 -6.24 -22.36 23.17
N ILE A 136 -6.38 -22.97 21.98
CA ILE A 136 -7.31 -24.09 21.77
C ILE A 136 -6.94 -25.28 22.65
N GLU A 137 -5.66 -25.64 22.71
CA GLU A 137 -5.17 -26.71 23.57
C GLU A 137 -5.44 -26.45 25.04
N GLN A 138 -5.28 -25.19 25.50
CA GLN A 138 -5.46 -24.79 26.90
C GLN A 138 -6.91 -24.69 27.33
N HIS A 139 -7.82 -24.34 26.44
CA HIS A 139 -9.20 -23.96 26.80
C HIS A 139 -10.29 -24.89 26.30
N ILE A 140 -9.96 -25.86 25.44
CA ILE A 140 -10.91 -26.88 24.97
C ILE A 140 -10.56 -28.22 25.60
N ASP A 141 -11.25 -28.57 26.68
CA ASP A 141 -11.04 -29.83 27.40
C ASP A 141 -11.57 -31.05 26.65
N ASP A 142 -12.65 -30.90 25.85
CA ASP A 142 -13.23 -31.96 25.05
C ASP A 142 -12.29 -32.37 23.91
N ALA A 143 -11.66 -33.52 24.03
CA ALA A 143 -10.64 -33.97 23.07
C ALA A 143 -11.16 -34.13 21.64
N PRO A 144 -12.34 -34.75 21.38
CA PRO A 144 -12.91 -34.81 20.03
C PRO A 144 -13.17 -33.41 19.43
N LEU A 145 -13.71 -32.49 20.20
CA LEU A 145 -13.96 -31.12 19.75
C LEU A 145 -12.65 -30.40 19.44
N ARG A 146 -11.66 -30.51 20.31
CA ARG A 146 -10.34 -29.91 20.11
C ARG A 146 -9.69 -30.42 18.81
N GLN A 147 -9.66 -31.73 18.58
CA GLN A 147 -9.13 -32.33 17.36
C GLN A 147 -9.86 -31.81 16.10
N LEU A 148 -11.18 -31.66 16.16
CA LEU A 148 -11.96 -31.14 15.05
C LEU A 148 -11.54 -29.69 14.73
N VAL A 149 -11.46 -28.83 15.73
CA VAL A 149 -11.07 -27.41 15.57
C VAL A 149 -9.65 -27.28 15.04
N GLU A 150 -8.69 -28.00 15.60
CA GLU A 150 -7.30 -28.03 15.16
C GLU A 150 -7.18 -28.53 13.71
N SER A 151 -7.94 -29.55 13.32
CA SER A 151 -7.96 -30.07 11.96
C SER A 151 -8.49 -29.05 10.96
N ILE A 152 -9.58 -28.34 11.28
CA ILE A 152 -10.16 -27.30 10.43
C ILE A 152 -9.14 -26.17 10.24
N LEU A 153 -8.53 -25.68 11.32
CA LEU A 153 -7.58 -24.58 11.27
C LEU A 153 -6.32 -24.97 10.49
N SER A 154 -5.76 -26.14 10.78
CA SER A 154 -4.54 -26.62 10.13
C SER A 154 -4.73 -26.87 8.63
N THR A 155 -5.89 -27.40 8.22
CA THR A 155 -6.22 -27.59 6.81
C THR A 155 -6.34 -26.27 6.04
N ASN A 156 -6.76 -25.21 6.72
CA ASN A 156 -6.96 -23.89 6.12
C ASN A 156 -5.87 -22.88 6.54
N ARG A 157 -4.73 -23.33 7.04
CA ARG A 157 -3.66 -22.48 7.60
C ARG A 157 -3.24 -21.35 6.68
N GLU A 158 -2.90 -21.67 5.42
CA GLU A 158 -2.50 -20.66 4.44
C GLU A 158 -3.57 -19.59 4.25
N GLN A 159 -4.81 -20.00 4.07
CA GLN A 159 -5.93 -19.08 3.92
C GLN A 159 -6.14 -18.22 5.17
N PHE A 160 -5.97 -18.81 6.36
CA PHE A 160 -6.13 -18.14 7.63
C PHE A 160 -5.05 -17.08 7.88
N THR A 161 -3.78 -17.38 7.56
CA THR A 161 -2.65 -16.48 7.77
C THR A 161 -2.49 -15.41 6.70
N THR A 162 -3.08 -15.58 5.51
CA THR A 162 -2.94 -14.65 4.39
C THR A 162 -4.18 -13.83 4.08
N SER A 163 -5.38 -14.32 4.45
CA SER A 163 -6.63 -13.59 4.21
C SER A 163 -6.82 -12.44 5.20
N SER A 164 -7.55 -11.42 4.79
CA SER A 164 -8.02 -10.40 5.71
C SER A 164 -9.28 -10.86 6.43
N ALA A 165 -9.39 -10.60 7.72
CA ALA A 165 -10.55 -10.97 8.54
C ALA A 165 -11.80 -10.11 8.22
N ALA A 166 -11.62 -8.95 7.57
CA ALA A 166 -12.70 -8.06 7.17
C ALA A 166 -12.47 -7.48 5.78
N ARG A 167 -13.55 -7.05 5.11
CA ARG A 167 -13.47 -6.34 3.82
C ARG A 167 -13.16 -4.86 3.99
N HIS A 168 -13.61 -4.27 5.09
CA HIS A 168 -13.48 -2.84 5.38
C HIS A 168 -13.18 -2.62 6.87
N ASN A 169 -12.60 -1.47 7.20
CA ASN A 169 -12.30 -1.02 8.56
C ASN A 169 -11.21 -1.86 9.27
N HIS A 170 -11.49 -2.24 10.53
CA HIS A 170 -10.55 -3.00 11.36
C HIS A 170 -10.30 -4.40 10.77
N HIS A 171 -9.06 -4.86 10.83
CA HIS A 171 -8.62 -6.15 10.32
C HIS A 171 -8.81 -6.38 8.81
N ALA A 172 -9.00 -5.31 8.02
CA ALA A 172 -9.06 -5.35 6.56
C ALA A 172 -7.65 -5.33 5.93
N PHE A 173 -6.77 -6.20 6.41
CA PHE A 173 -5.38 -6.34 5.95
C PHE A 173 -4.95 -7.82 5.99
N VAL A 174 -3.94 -8.18 5.22
CA VAL A 174 -3.40 -9.54 5.16
C VAL A 174 -2.90 -9.99 6.54
N GLY A 175 -3.34 -11.18 6.99
CA GLY A 175 -3.01 -11.66 8.32
C GLY A 175 -3.68 -10.88 9.46
N GLY A 176 -4.86 -10.34 9.22
CA GLY A 176 -5.66 -9.62 10.21
C GLY A 176 -6.45 -10.54 11.13
N LEU A 177 -5.78 -11.53 11.73
CA LEU A 177 -6.33 -12.44 12.74
C LEU A 177 -6.80 -11.73 13.99
#